data_413a21608c679c0beaf700a4fee02930
#
_entry.id   413a21608c679c0beaf700a4fee02930
#
_cell.length_a   1.000
_cell.length_b   1.000
_cell.length_c   1.000
_cell.angle_alpha   90.00
_cell.angle_beta   90.00
_cell.angle_gamma   90.00
#
_symmetry.space_group_name_H-M   'P 1'
#
loop_
_entity.id
_entity.type
_entity.pdbx_description
1 polymer ?
#
loop_
_entity_poly.entity_id
_entity_poly.type
_entity_poly.pdbx_seq_one_letter_code
_entity_poly.pdbx_strand_id
1 'polypeptide(L)'
;MRKLTLKGKPQERQKLFFDAKEKYVAYGGARGGGKSWALRRKMILMCLKYPGLSVLILRRTYAELRENHIRPLCAELAGTAVYTETRKTFEFPNGSRIRMGYCDSEADVNQYQGQEFDVIALDEATQLTEYQFQTLKGALRGANPYPKRMYLTCNPGGVGHGWVKRLFIDREYRDGENPKDYCFIPARVFDNKALLRYDPDYPERLKSLPASLRDAWLYGKWDVFAGQYFNEFDPSLHVIEPFSPDGSFVRYCALDYGLDMLAAVFVAVDADGRAFVYDEVYHSGLIVSDAAKKIREKAAGVTVFIAPCDLWSRQKDSGKSIAEIFSENGVYLTKIFPERVQGWLCLKEWLKPIKNGEKLDCRMKIAKNCVNLLRTLPLLLHDGKIPGDVATKPHEITHAPDALRYFASYRAFAPEVKKQEKKPQKLPSRLRRA
;
A
#
# COMPACT_ATOMS: atom_id res chain seq x y z
N MET A 1 19.49 -44.76 -1.04
CA MET A 1 19.02 -43.38 -0.71
C MET A 1 18.85 -43.24 0.80
N ARG A 2 19.51 -42.25 1.43
CA ARG A 2 19.26 -42.00 2.85
C ARG A 2 17.83 -41.47 3.00
N LYS A 3 17.06 -42.04 3.94
CA LYS A 3 15.68 -41.64 4.22
C LYS A 3 15.70 -40.28 4.94
N LEU A 4 15.21 -39.20 4.28
CA LEU A 4 15.06 -37.91 4.92
C LEU A 4 13.86 -37.95 5.88
N THR A 5 14.10 -37.68 7.16
CA THR A 5 13.04 -37.55 8.15
C THR A 5 12.85 -36.07 8.48
N LEU A 6 11.80 -35.48 7.94
CA LEU A 6 11.42 -34.08 8.24
C LEU A 6 10.68 -34.01 9.59
N LYS A 7 11.24 -33.30 10.57
CA LYS A 7 10.61 -33.14 11.88
C LYS A 7 9.40 -32.21 11.80
N GLY A 8 8.35 -32.48 12.57
CA GLY A 8 7.10 -31.73 12.63
C GLY A 8 6.07 -32.17 11.60
N LYS A 9 4.78 -32.08 11.99
CA LYS A 9 3.65 -32.40 11.11
C LYS A 9 2.95 -31.09 10.71
N PRO A 10 2.51 -30.94 9.45
CA PRO A 10 1.76 -29.78 9.01
C PRO A 10 0.40 -29.73 9.72
N GLN A 11 -0.02 -28.53 10.08
CA GLN A 11 -1.35 -28.27 10.66
C GLN A 11 -2.37 -28.05 9.53
N GLU A 12 -3.66 -28.00 9.86
CA GLU A 12 -4.74 -27.98 8.85
C GLU A 12 -4.57 -26.89 7.80
N ARG A 13 -4.32 -25.63 8.22
CA ARG A 13 -4.10 -24.52 7.28
C ARG A 13 -2.85 -24.69 6.43
N GLN A 14 -1.79 -25.26 7.02
CA GLN A 14 -0.57 -25.59 6.29
C GLN A 14 -0.78 -26.71 5.28
N LYS A 15 -1.66 -27.69 5.56
CA LYS A 15 -2.03 -28.72 4.57
C LYS A 15 -2.74 -28.10 3.37
N LEU A 16 -3.71 -27.18 3.59
CA LEU A 16 -4.34 -26.44 2.50
C LEU A 16 -3.31 -25.72 1.62
N PHE A 17 -2.31 -25.07 2.24
CA PHE A 17 -1.21 -24.44 1.51
C PHE A 17 -0.36 -25.44 0.73
N PHE A 18 -0.14 -26.65 1.26
CA PHE A 18 0.61 -27.69 0.57
C PHE A 18 -0.18 -28.30 -0.60
N ASP A 19 -1.49 -28.35 -0.50
CA ASP A 19 -2.36 -28.97 -1.51
C ASP A 19 -2.78 -27.99 -2.62
N ALA A 20 -2.65 -26.68 -2.38
CA ALA A 20 -2.98 -25.63 -3.32
C ALA A 20 -2.22 -25.77 -4.65
N LYS A 21 -2.93 -25.64 -5.79
CA LYS A 21 -2.44 -25.88 -7.14
C LYS A 21 -2.48 -24.65 -8.03
N GLU A 22 -3.01 -23.55 -7.55
CA GLU A 22 -3.08 -22.29 -8.26
C GLU A 22 -1.68 -21.76 -8.58
N LYS A 23 -1.59 -20.87 -9.55
CA LYS A 23 -0.32 -20.33 -10.02
C LYS A 23 0.33 -19.41 -8.99
N TYR A 24 -0.47 -18.65 -8.26
CA TYR A 24 -0.07 -17.74 -7.21
C TYR A 24 -0.82 -18.06 -5.91
N VAL A 25 -0.12 -18.56 -4.91
CA VAL A 25 -0.72 -18.98 -3.65
C VAL A 25 -0.16 -18.16 -2.50
N ALA A 26 -0.98 -17.34 -1.86
CA ALA A 26 -0.61 -16.58 -0.68
C ALA A 26 -1.11 -17.26 0.60
N TYR A 27 -0.21 -17.45 1.56
CA TYR A 27 -0.49 -17.96 2.89
C TYR A 27 -0.21 -16.85 3.92
N GLY A 28 -1.25 -16.21 4.43
CA GLY A 28 -1.06 -14.95 5.12
C GLY A 28 -2.14 -14.58 6.11
N GLY A 29 -1.97 -13.39 6.72
CA GLY A 29 -2.86 -12.80 7.69
C GLY A 29 -2.14 -12.43 8.99
N ALA A 30 -2.36 -13.18 10.09
CA ALA A 30 -1.81 -12.86 11.40
C ALA A 30 -0.35 -13.31 11.58
N ARG A 31 0.33 -12.77 12.60
CA ARG A 31 1.63 -13.27 13.06
C ARG A 31 1.50 -14.61 13.79
N GLY A 32 2.59 -15.36 13.85
CA GLY A 32 2.63 -16.62 14.60
C GLY A 32 1.96 -17.83 13.90
N GLY A 33 1.41 -17.68 12.68
CA GLY A 33 0.71 -18.74 11.96
C GLY A 33 1.60 -19.84 11.35
N GLY A 34 2.92 -19.85 11.60
CA GLY A 34 3.84 -20.87 11.09
C GLY A 34 4.11 -20.80 9.59
N LYS A 35 3.97 -19.61 8.98
CA LYS A 35 4.02 -19.37 7.53
C LYS A 35 5.39 -19.70 6.92
N SER A 36 6.48 -19.14 7.43
CA SER A 36 7.84 -19.35 6.90
C SER A 36 8.28 -20.81 7.04
N TRP A 37 7.85 -21.50 8.11
CA TRP A 37 8.05 -22.95 8.23
C TRP A 37 7.33 -23.70 7.10
N ALA A 38 6.07 -23.40 6.86
CA ALA A 38 5.28 -24.04 5.80
C ALA A 38 5.89 -23.76 4.41
N LEU A 39 6.36 -22.53 4.17
CA LEU A 39 7.01 -22.16 2.91
C LEU A 39 8.25 -23.03 2.67
N ARG A 40 9.17 -23.12 3.65
CA ARG A 40 10.36 -23.97 3.53
C ARG A 40 9.99 -25.44 3.27
N ARG A 41 9.04 -25.98 4.03
CA ARG A 41 8.58 -27.38 3.87
C ARG A 41 8.01 -27.63 2.48
N LYS A 42 7.20 -26.72 1.96
CA LYS A 42 6.66 -26.84 0.60
C LYS A 42 7.78 -26.90 -0.42
N MET A 43 8.80 -26.02 -0.32
CA MET A 43 9.93 -26.01 -1.25
C MET A 43 10.76 -27.31 -1.18
N ILE A 44 11.06 -27.78 0.02
CA ILE A 44 11.75 -29.08 0.21
C ILE A 44 10.96 -30.23 -0.44
N LEU A 45 9.66 -30.32 -0.15
CA LEU A 45 8.81 -31.38 -0.68
C LEU A 45 8.73 -31.35 -2.22
N MET A 46 8.70 -30.16 -2.81
CA MET A 46 8.72 -30.00 -4.26
C MET A 46 10.08 -30.45 -4.86
N CYS A 47 11.21 -30.03 -4.27
CA CYS A 47 12.53 -30.48 -4.70
C CYS A 47 12.70 -32.00 -4.62
N LEU A 48 12.15 -32.63 -3.59
CA LEU A 48 12.19 -34.11 -3.46
C LEU A 48 11.30 -34.79 -4.49
N LYS A 49 10.16 -34.21 -4.83
CA LYS A 49 9.18 -34.77 -5.76
C LYS A 49 9.60 -34.65 -7.23
N TYR A 50 10.23 -33.56 -7.61
CA TYR A 50 10.54 -33.22 -9.01
C TYR A 50 12.06 -33.11 -9.20
N PRO A 51 12.72 -34.15 -9.77
CA PRO A 51 14.16 -34.12 -10.02
C PRO A 51 14.56 -32.99 -10.94
N GLY A 52 15.62 -32.24 -10.60
CA GLY A 52 16.10 -31.10 -11.39
C GLY A 52 15.28 -29.82 -11.21
N LEU A 53 14.33 -29.78 -10.28
CA LEU A 53 13.50 -28.57 -10.03
C LEU A 53 14.36 -27.38 -9.60
N SER A 54 14.11 -26.22 -10.21
CA SER A 54 14.75 -24.94 -9.86
C SER A 54 13.82 -24.09 -9.01
N VAL A 55 14.22 -23.82 -7.76
CA VAL A 55 13.44 -23.04 -6.79
C VAL A 55 14.21 -21.79 -6.39
N LEU A 56 13.52 -20.65 -6.28
CA LEU A 56 14.01 -19.43 -5.64
C LEU A 56 13.23 -19.20 -4.33
N ILE A 57 13.93 -19.02 -3.19
CA ILE A 57 13.35 -18.45 -1.97
C ILE A 57 13.89 -17.04 -1.83
N LEU A 58 13.00 -16.06 -1.74
CA LEU A 58 13.34 -14.65 -1.71
C LEU A 58 12.74 -13.96 -0.49
N ARG A 59 13.52 -13.07 0.11
CA ARG A 59 13.11 -12.15 1.15
C ARG A 59 13.69 -10.76 0.88
N ARG A 60 13.19 -9.72 1.57
CA ARG A 60 13.67 -8.36 1.33
C ARG A 60 15.17 -8.23 1.56
N THR A 61 15.67 -8.62 2.74
CA THR A 61 17.09 -8.48 3.08
C THR A 61 17.81 -9.82 3.22
N TYR A 62 19.11 -9.83 2.92
CA TYR A 62 19.93 -11.04 3.10
C TYR A 62 20.06 -11.47 4.56
N ALA A 63 20.16 -10.50 5.48
CA ALA A 63 20.26 -10.80 6.91
C ALA A 63 19.03 -11.56 7.41
N GLU A 64 17.81 -11.09 7.05
CA GLU A 64 16.57 -11.78 7.41
C GLU A 64 16.44 -13.14 6.70
N LEU A 65 16.85 -13.23 5.44
CA LEU A 65 16.86 -14.48 4.69
C LEU A 65 17.75 -15.52 5.37
N ARG A 66 18.93 -15.12 5.83
CA ARG A 66 19.88 -15.99 6.52
C ARG A 66 19.31 -16.56 7.81
N GLU A 67 18.76 -15.69 8.67
CA GLU A 67 18.21 -16.12 9.96
C GLU A 67 16.93 -16.97 9.81
N ASN A 68 16.05 -16.60 8.90
CA ASN A 68 14.72 -17.22 8.82
C ASN A 68 14.65 -18.41 7.87
N HIS A 69 15.60 -18.52 6.92
CA HIS A 69 15.58 -19.60 5.92
C HIS A 69 16.88 -20.38 5.83
N ILE A 70 18.02 -19.71 5.63
CA ILE A 70 19.29 -20.44 5.38
C ILE A 70 19.67 -21.30 6.59
N ARG A 71 19.76 -20.70 7.79
CA ARG A 71 20.09 -21.44 9.02
C ARG A 71 19.14 -22.60 9.29
N PRO A 72 17.80 -22.42 9.29
CA PRO A 72 16.87 -23.53 9.44
C PRO A 72 17.00 -24.59 8.36
N LEU A 73 17.19 -24.22 7.08
CA LEU A 73 17.36 -25.18 6.00
C LEU A 73 18.66 -25.98 6.13
N CYS A 74 19.77 -25.37 6.56
CA CYS A 74 20.99 -26.09 6.86
C CYS A 74 20.77 -27.21 7.91
N ALA A 75 20.01 -26.90 8.96
CA ALA A 75 19.67 -27.86 9.99
C ALA A 75 18.70 -28.95 9.51
N GLU A 76 17.68 -28.54 8.71
CA GLU A 76 16.63 -29.45 8.23
C GLU A 76 17.13 -30.40 7.12
N LEU A 77 18.10 -29.96 6.31
CA LEU A 77 18.63 -30.68 5.14
C LEU A 77 19.99 -31.30 5.39
N ALA A 78 20.50 -31.28 6.63
CA ALA A 78 21.79 -31.86 6.97
C ALA A 78 21.88 -33.31 6.47
N GLY A 79 22.93 -33.62 5.66
CA GLY A 79 23.13 -34.93 5.04
C GLY A 79 22.18 -35.27 3.88
N THR A 80 21.31 -34.35 3.45
CA THR A 80 20.37 -34.55 2.32
C THR A 80 20.64 -33.60 1.16
N ALA A 81 20.95 -32.34 1.44
CA ALA A 81 21.34 -31.34 0.43
C ALA A 81 22.59 -30.63 0.91
N VAL A 82 23.38 -30.11 -0.04
CA VAL A 82 24.62 -29.36 0.22
C VAL A 82 24.34 -27.86 0.00
N TYR A 83 24.65 -27.07 1.00
CA TYR A 83 24.57 -25.60 0.86
C TYR A 83 25.93 -25.03 0.43
N THR A 84 25.95 -24.26 -0.62
CA THR A 84 27.12 -23.52 -1.10
C THR A 84 26.93 -22.03 -0.84
N GLU A 85 27.71 -21.46 0.09
CA GLU A 85 27.58 -20.04 0.50
C GLU A 85 27.87 -19.08 -0.67
N THR A 86 28.89 -19.33 -1.50
CA THR A 86 29.25 -18.47 -2.63
C THR A 86 28.14 -18.39 -3.68
N ARG A 87 27.46 -19.51 -3.93
CA ARG A 87 26.33 -19.60 -4.87
C ARG A 87 24.99 -19.32 -4.18
N LYS A 88 24.94 -19.25 -2.86
CA LYS A 88 23.72 -19.12 -2.04
C LYS A 88 22.67 -20.16 -2.44
N THR A 89 23.06 -21.41 -2.62
CA THR A 89 22.21 -22.46 -3.20
C THR A 89 22.33 -23.76 -2.43
N PHE A 90 21.18 -24.38 -2.13
CA PHE A 90 21.08 -25.78 -1.69
C PHE A 90 20.93 -26.68 -2.91
N GLU A 91 21.81 -27.68 -3.04
CA GLU A 91 21.81 -28.67 -4.14
C GLU A 91 21.40 -30.03 -3.60
N PHE A 92 20.40 -30.64 -4.20
CA PHE A 92 19.88 -31.97 -3.85
C PHE A 92 20.50 -33.03 -4.73
N PRO A 93 20.67 -34.32 -4.26
CA PRO A 93 21.23 -35.41 -5.04
C PRO A 93 20.46 -35.74 -6.32
N ASN A 94 19.16 -35.38 -6.41
CA ASN A 94 18.33 -35.55 -7.60
C ASN A 94 18.44 -34.39 -8.62
N GLY A 95 19.41 -33.49 -8.43
CA GLY A 95 19.65 -32.34 -9.30
C GLY A 95 18.76 -31.13 -9.03
N SER A 96 17.79 -31.20 -8.10
CA SER A 96 16.99 -30.06 -7.71
C SER A 96 17.83 -29.08 -6.91
N ARG A 97 17.44 -27.79 -6.96
CA ARG A 97 18.16 -26.73 -6.26
C ARG A 97 17.21 -25.70 -5.65
N ILE A 98 17.58 -25.15 -4.48
CA ILE A 98 16.94 -24.00 -3.87
C ILE A 98 17.95 -22.85 -3.83
N ARG A 99 17.75 -21.83 -4.65
CA ARG A 99 18.53 -20.60 -4.60
C ARG A 99 17.95 -19.67 -3.55
N MET A 100 18.83 -19.06 -2.75
CA MET A 100 18.49 -18.11 -1.70
C MET A 100 18.73 -16.70 -2.23
N GLY A 101 17.66 -15.90 -2.37
CA GLY A 101 17.69 -14.58 -2.99
C GLY A 101 17.17 -13.49 -2.07
N TYR A 102 17.59 -12.25 -2.33
CA TYR A 102 17.06 -11.07 -1.64
C TYR A 102 16.81 -9.92 -2.63
N CYS A 103 15.98 -8.95 -2.23
CA CYS A 103 15.59 -7.82 -3.05
C CYS A 103 15.21 -6.65 -2.14
N ASP A 104 16.20 -5.84 -1.70
CA ASP A 104 16.00 -4.73 -0.78
C ASP A 104 15.51 -3.47 -1.49
N SER A 105 15.94 -3.27 -2.73
CA SER A 105 15.51 -2.18 -3.61
C SER A 105 14.85 -2.71 -4.89
N GLU A 106 14.13 -1.84 -5.61
CA GLU A 106 13.56 -2.21 -6.92
C GLU A 106 14.63 -2.56 -7.95
N ALA A 107 15.81 -1.93 -7.88
CA ALA A 107 16.92 -2.25 -8.76
C ALA A 107 17.44 -3.69 -8.55
N ASP A 108 17.38 -4.21 -7.32
CA ASP A 108 17.86 -5.56 -7.02
C ASP A 108 17.09 -6.66 -7.74
N VAL A 109 15.84 -6.41 -8.14
CA VAL A 109 15.05 -7.41 -8.86
C VAL A 109 15.63 -7.73 -10.23
N ASN A 110 16.39 -6.79 -10.82
CA ASN A 110 17.00 -6.95 -12.15
C ASN A 110 18.03 -8.08 -12.18
N GLN A 111 18.65 -8.44 -11.03
CA GLN A 111 19.55 -9.60 -10.95
C GLN A 111 18.88 -10.93 -11.31
N TYR A 112 17.54 -11.00 -11.27
CA TYR A 112 16.77 -12.20 -11.63
C TYR A 112 16.30 -12.18 -13.08
N GLN A 113 16.48 -11.07 -13.81
CA GLN A 113 16.20 -11.01 -15.24
C GLN A 113 17.11 -12.00 -15.99
N GLY A 114 16.55 -12.70 -16.95
CA GLY A 114 17.26 -13.75 -17.68
C GLY A 114 17.43 -15.09 -16.94
N GLN A 115 17.06 -15.19 -15.66
CA GLN A 115 17.06 -16.43 -14.92
C GLN A 115 15.73 -17.17 -15.07
N GLU A 116 15.77 -18.50 -14.78
CA GLU A 116 14.62 -19.38 -14.89
C GLU A 116 14.42 -20.16 -13.59
N PHE A 117 13.18 -20.07 -13.07
CA PHE A 117 12.76 -20.80 -11.88
C PHE A 117 11.41 -21.46 -12.15
N ASP A 118 11.30 -22.74 -11.78
CA ASP A 118 10.02 -23.45 -11.80
C ASP A 118 9.10 -22.98 -10.67
N VAL A 119 9.71 -22.67 -9.53
CA VAL A 119 8.99 -22.22 -8.34
C VAL A 119 9.69 -21.03 -7.70
N ILE A 120 8.92 -20.01 -7.38
CA ILE A 120 9.39 -18.84 -6.64
C ILE A 120 8.62 -18.73 -5.32
N ALA A 121 9.34 -18.64 -4.21
CA ALA A 121 8.80 -18.51 -2.87
C ALA A 121 9.17 -17.12 -2.31
N LEU A 122 8.17 -16.26 -2.07
CA LEU A 122 8.34 -14.93 -1.51
C LEU A 122 7.95 -14.93 -0.03
N ASP A 123 8.91 -14.84 0.87
CA ASP A 123 8.59 -14.72 2.30
C ASP A 123 8.44 -13.25 2.69
N GLU A 124 7.38 -12.94 3.43
CA GLU A 124 6.96 -11.58 3.76
C GLU A 124 6.72 -10.70 2.50
N ALA A 125 5.91 -11.20 1.56
CA ALA A 125 5.68 -10.58 0.25
C ALA A 125 5.19 -9.13 0.31
N THR A 126 4.51 -8.73 1.39
CA THR A 126 4.12 -7.33 1.64
C THR A 126 5.30 -6.38 1.89
N GLN A 127 6.52 -6.88 2.02
CA GLN A 127 7.72 -6.05 2.05
C GLN A 127 8.29 -5.73 0.65
N LEU A 128 7.74 -6.35 -0.40
CA LEU A 128 8.13 -6.15 -1.80
C LEU A 128 7.12 -5.27 -2.52
N THR A 129 7.58 -4.40 -3.43
CA THR A 129 6.70 -3.59 -4.27
C THR A 129 5.97 -4.43 -5.32
N GLU A 130 4.88 -3.92 -5.91
CA GLU A 130 4.18 -4.59 -7.02
C GLU A 130 5.11 -4.77 -8.22
N TYR A 131 5.98 -3.79 -8.50
CA TYR A 131 6.99 -3.87 -9.55
C TYR A 131 7.92 -5.07 -9.36
N GLN A 132 8.46 -5.28 -8.15
CA GLN A 132 9.30 -6.44 -7.85
C GLN A 132 8.56 -7.76 -8.06
N PHE A 133 7.31 -7.86 -7.62
CA PHE A 133 6.48 -9.04 -7.84
C PHE A 133 6.23 -9.31 -9.33
N GLN A 134 5.86 -8.30 -10.11
CA GLN A 134 5.61 -8.45 -11.55
C GLN A 134 6.88 -8.83 -12.32
N THR A 135 8.02 -8.25 -11.97
CA THR A 135 9.31 -8.61 -12.58
C THR A 135 9.69 -10.06 -12.29
N LEU A 136 9.51 -10.53 -11.06
CA LEU A 136 9.75 -11.92 -10.68
C LEU A 136 8.83 -12.91 -11.40
N LYS A 137 7.60 -12.51 -11.76
CA LYS A 137 6.73 -13.35 -12.61
C LYS A 137 7.38 -13.66 -13.97
N GLY A 138 8.19 -12.76 -14.53
CA GLY A 138 8.94 -12.99 -15.76
C GLY A 138 10.02 -14.06 -15.64
N ALA A 139 10.55 -14.29 -14.44
CA ALA A 139 11.52 -15.35 -14.14
C ALA A 139 10.86 -16.72 -13.84
N LEU A 140 9.52 -16.77 -13.70
CA LEU A 140 8.75 -18.01 -13.45
C LEU A 140 8.56 -18.78 -14.75
N ARG A 141 9.59 -19.45 -15.21
CA ARG A 141 9.63 -20.18 -16.49
C ARG A 141 10.62 -21.34 -16.44
N GLY A 142 10.58 -22.22 -17.42
CA GLY A 142 11.52 -23.32 -17.58
C GLY A 142 11.00 -24.33 -18.61
N ALA A 143 11.91 -24.90 -19.41
CA ALA A 143 11.61 -25.85 -20.49
C ALA A 143 11.47 -27.29 -19.93
N ASN A 144 10.53 -27.49 -19.00
CA ASN A 144 10.23 -28.78 -18.39
C ASN A 144 8.74 -28.87 -18.03
N PRO A 145 8.17 -30.07 -17.78
CA PRO A 145 6.75 -30.27 -17.49
C PRO A 145 6.36 -29.93 -16.04
N TYR A 146 7.26 -29.37 -15.25
CA TYR A 146 7.01 -29.08 -13.85
C TYR A 146 6.09 -27.87 -13.68
N PRO A 147 5.31 -27.81 -12.59
CA PRO A 147 4.40 -26.69 -12.35
C PRO A 147 5.19 -25.39 -12.14
N LYS A 148 4.76 -24.32 -12.82
CA LYS A 148 5.29 -22.97 -12.65
C LYS A 148 4.40 -22.24 -11.64
N ARG A 149 4.90 -22.03 -10.40
CA ARG A 149 4.11 -21.49 -9.29
C ARG A 149 4.88 -20.52 -8.43
N MET A 150 4.18 -19.53 -7.91
CA MET A 150 4.69 -18.67 -6.84
C MET A 150 3.94 -18.95 -5.54
N TYR A 151 4.70 -19.09 -4.46
CA TYR A 151 4.18 -19.25 -3.11
C TYR A 151 4.60 -18.04 -2.28
N LEU A 152 3.63 -17.37 -1.67
CA LEU A 152 3.86 -16.15 -0.92
C LEU A 152 3.49 -16.36 0.55
N THR A 153 4.27 -15.80 1.47
CA THR A 153 3.78 -15.54 2.82
C THR A 153 3.61 -14.05 3.02
N CYS A 154 2.63 -13.64 3.81
CA CYS A 154 2.36 -12.22 4.01
C CYS A 154 1.66 -11.93 5.35
N ASN A 155 1.86 -10.71 5.83
CA ASN A 155 1.09 -10.10 6.91
C ASN A 155 0.58 -8.74 6.41
N PRO A 156 -0.53 -8.20 6.97
CA PRO A 156 -0.95 -6.84 6.66
C PRO A 156 0.14 -5.81 7.01
N GLY A 157 0.32 -4.82 6.16
CA GLY A 157 1.33 -3.76 6.31
C GLY A 157 2.51 -3.89 5.37
N GLY A 158 3.34 -2.83 5.30
CA GLY A 158 4.49 -2.74 4.39
C GLY A 158 4.14 -2.18 3.02
N VAL A 159 5.18 -1.91 2.22
CA VAL A 159 5.08 -1.25 0.91
C VAL A 159 4.23 -2.03 -0.11
N GLY A 160 4.17 -3.34 0.02
CA GLY A 160 3.40 -4.24 -0.85
C GLY A 160 1.99 -4.54 -0.35
N HIS A 161 1.55 -3.95 0.77
CA HIS A 161 0.23 -4.21 1.32
C HIS A 161 -0.89 -4.07 0.27
N GLY A 162 -0.86 -2.99 -0.50
CA GLY A 162 -1.90 -2.66 -1.47
C GLY A 162 -2.07 -3.71 -2.56
N TRP A 163 -0.98 -4.16 -3.20
CA TRP A 163 -1.08 -5.14 -4.27
C TRP A 163 -1.43 -6.54 -3.75
N VAL A 164 -0.95 -6.92 -2.55
CA VAL A 164 -1.33 -8.20 -1.93
C VAL A 164 -2.81 -8.19 -1.56
N LYS A 165 -3.29 -7.09 -0.94
CA LYS A 165 -4.70 -6.92 -0.61
C LYS A 165 -5.56 -7.00 -1.87
N ARG A 166 -5.25 -6.22 -2.90
CA ARG A 166 -5.98 -6.20 -4.17
C ARG A 166 -6.11 -7.59 -4.79
N LEU A 167 -4.99 -8.29 -5.00
CA LEU A 167 -4.98 -9.57 -5.70
C LEU A 167 -5.56 -10.73 -4.90
N PHE A 168 -5.28 -10.80 -3.60
CA PHE A 168 -5.55 -12.00 -2.81
C PHE A 168 -6.71 -11.87 -1.83
N ILE A 169 -7.02 -10.65 -1.36
CA ILE A 169 -8.06 -10.39 -0.37
C ILE A 169 -9.32 -9.84 -1.04
N ASP A 170 -9.19 -8.68 -1.72
CA ASP A 170 -10.30 -8.01 -2.40
C ASP A 170 -10.68 -8.71 -3.71
N ARG A 171 -9.73 -9.44 -4.30
CA ARG A 171 -9.87 -10.17 -5.58
C ARG A 171 -10.25 -9.24 -6.74
N GLU A 172 -9.61 -8.08 -6.75
CA GLU A 172 -9.74 -7.10 -7.83
C GLU A 172 -8.62 -7.33 -8.86
N TYR A 173 -8.99 -7.62 -10.09
CA TYR A 173 -8.06 -8.00 -11.14
C TYR A 173 -8.07 -6.99 -12.27
N ARG A 174 -6.88 -6.70 -12.79
CA ARG A 174 -6.67 -5.86 -13.98
C ARG A 174 -6.73 -6.71 -15.25
N ASP A 175 -6.77 -6.04 -16.39
CA ASP A 175 -6.67 -6.72 -17.69
C ASP A 175 -5.42 -7.59 -17.75
N GLY A 176 -5.59 -8.84 -18.20
CA GLY A 176 -4.53 -9.85 -18.26
C GLY A 176 -4.27 -10.63 -16.95
N GLU A 177 -4.95 -10.30 -15.83
CA GLU A 177 -4.92 -11.08 -14.59
C GLU A 177 -6.10 -12.06 -14.54
N ASN A 178 -5.82 -13.36 -14.52
CA ASN A 178 -6.87 -14.38 -14.45
C ASN A 178 -7.22 -14.70 -12.97
N PRO A 179 -8.47 -14.48 -12.52
CA PRO A 179 -8.91 -14.76 -11.14
C PRO A 179 -8.60 -16.18 -10.64
N LYS A 180 -8.62 -17.18 -11.54
CA LYS A 180 -8.36 -18.58 -11.22
C LYS A 180 -6.90 -18.90 -10.86
N ASP A 181 -5.99 -17.96 -11.18
CA ASP A 181 -4.57 -18.14 -10.89
C ASP A 181 -4.23 -17.81 -9.43
N TYR A 182 -5.11 -17.15 -8.69
CA TYR A 182 -4.84 -16.60 -7.35
C TYR A 182 -5.62 -17.35 -6.26
N CYS A 183 -4.91 -17.71 -5.19
CA CYS A 183 -5.48 -18.34 -4.01
C CYS A 183 -4.94 -17.69 -2.74
N PHE A 184 -5.82 -17.37 -1.80
CA PHE A 184 -5.45 -16.89 -0.46
C PHE A 184 -5.86 -17.90 0.61
N ILE A 185 -4.92 -18.26 1.46
CA ILE A 185 -5.14 -19.14 2.60
C ILE A 185 -4.85 -18.36 3.87
N PRO A 186 -5.87 -18.06 4.71
CA PRO A 186 -5.67 -17.30 5.94
C PRO A 186 -4.89 -18.11 6.98
N ALA A 187 -3.92 -17.46 7.63
CA ALA A 187 -3.12 -17.99 8.72
C ALA A 187 -3.27 -17.11 9.98
N ARG A 188 -3.67 -17.69 11.08
CA ARG A 188 -3.81 -17.02 12.39
C ARG A 188 -2.94 -17.68 13.43
N VAL A 189 -2.62 -16.96 14.51
CA VAL A 189 -1.88 -17.53 15.63
C VAL A 189 -2.57 -18.76 16.21
N PHE A 190 -3.91 -18.75 16.28
CA PHE A 190 -4.72 -19.84 16.82
C PHE A 190 -4.68 -21.12 15.97
N ASP A 191 -4.29 -21.01 14.70
CA ASP A 191 -4.10 -22.15 13.81
C ASP A 191 -2.76 -22.88 14.12
N ASN A 192 -1.83 -22.22 14.86
CA ASN A 192 -0.51 -22.77 15.16
C ASN A 192 -0.45 -23.45 16.54
N LYS A 193 -1.03 -24.64 16.63
CA LYS A 193 -1.05 -25.43 17.87
C LYS A 193 0.36 -25.73 18.42
N ALA A 194 1.39 -25.81 17.53
CA ALA A 194 2.76 -26.03 17.96
C ALA A 194 3.32 -24.81 18.72
N LEU A 195 3.07 -23.61 18.23
CA LEU A 195 3.46 -22.37 18.94
C LEU A 195 2.74 -22.27 20.29
N LEU A 196 1.43 -22.43 20.29
CA LEU A 196 0.60 -22.27 21.50
C LEU A 196 0.91 -23.32 22.58
N ARG A 197 1.46 -24.47 22.20
CA ARG A 197 1.91 -25.48 23.17
C ARG A 197 3.13 -25.04 23.94
N TYR A 198 4.06 -24.32 23.32
CA TYR A 198 5.32 -23.88 23.95
C TYR A 198 5.28 -22.43 24.43
N ASP A 199 4.36 -21.62 23.91
CA ASP A 199 4.18 -20.23 24.23
C ASP A 199 2.68 -19.86 24.22
N PRO A 200 1.92 -20.32 25.24
CA PRO A 200 0.48 -20.12 25.34
C PRO A 200 0.10 -18.62 25.50
N ASP A 201 1.00 -17.81 26.06
CA ASP A 201 0.75 -16.39 26.33
C ASP A 201 1.00 -15.48 25.13
N TYR A 202 1.51 -16.03 24.03
CA TYR A 202 1.78 -15.22 22.82
C TYR A 202 0.54 -14.46 22.30
N PRO A 203 -0.67 -15.04 22.24
CA PRO A 203 -1.88 -14.29 21.83
C PRO A 203 -2.20 -13.11 22.77
N GLU A 204 -2.00 -13.26 24.10
CA GLU A 204 -2.25 -12.19 25.06
C GLU A 204 -1.28 -11.02 24.86
N ARG A 205 0.00 -11.31 24.56
CA ARG A 205 0.96 -10.27 24.17
C ARG A 205 0.54 -9.52 22.91
N LEU A 206 -0.06 -10.20 21.92
CA LEU A 206 -0.61 -9.55 20.73
C LEU A 206 -1.87 -8.73 21.04
N LYS A 207 -2.71 -9.16 21.99
CA LYS A 207 -3.91 -8.42 22.43
C LYS A 207 -3.57 -7.10 23.10
N SER A 208 -2.45 -7.02 23.81
CA SER A 208 -2.01 -5.81 24.53
C SER A 208 -1.46 -4.72 23.59
N LEU A 209 -1.27 -5.01 22.32
CA LEU A 209 -0.79 -4.03 21.34
C LEU A 209 -1.85 -2.95 21.04
N PRO A 210 -1.44 -1.76 20.53
CA PRO A 210 -2.36 -0.75 20.02
C PRO A 210 -3.35 -1.35 19.01
N ALA A 211 -4.56 -0.81 18.94
CA ALA A 211 -5.67 -1.40 18.19
C ALA A 211 -5.32 -1.76 16.74
N SER A 212 -4.63 -0.87 15.99
CA SER A 212 -4.24 -1.11 14.61
C SER A 212 -3.26 -2.29 14.48
N LEU A 213 -2.25 -2.36 15.35
CA LEU A 213 -1.28 -3.47 15.39
C LEU A 213 -1.92 -4.78 15.79
N ARG A 214 -2.77 -4.75 16.81
CA ARG A 214 -3.54 -5.92 17.26
C ARG A 214 -4.41 -6.46 16.15
N ASP A 215 -5.17 -5.60 15.48
CA ASP A 215 -6.06 -5.98 14.40
C ASP A 215 -5.31 -6.60 13.22
N ALA A 216 -4.18 -6.04 12.85
CA ALA A 216 -3.32 -6.60 11.80
C ALA A 216 -2.61 -7.90 12.24
N TRP A 217 -1.99 -7.94 13.42
CA TRP A 217 -1.08 -9.02 13.80
C TRP A 217 -1.75 -10.20 14.50
N LEU A 218 -2.82 -9.96 15.26
CA LEU A 218 -3.58 -11.03 15.92
C LEU A 218 -4.73 -11.54 15.05
N TYR A 219 -5.52 -10.62 14.49
CA TYR A 219 -6.72 -10.98 13.72
C TYR A 219 -6.48 -11.09 12.23
N GLY A 220 -5.35 -10.55 11.72
CA GLY A 220 -5.02 -10.60 10.30
C GLY A 220 -5.95 -9.74 9.44
N LYS A 221 -6.47 -8.63 9.99
CA LYS A 221 -7.30 -7.68 9.24
C LYS A 221 -6.46 -6.90 8.24
N TRP A 222 -6.98 -6.71 7.04
CA TRP A 222 -6.30 -6.04 5.94
C TRP A 222 -6.73 -4.59 5.71
N ASP A 223 -7.77 -4.12 6.41
CA ASP A 223 -8.27 -2.75 6.29
C ASP A 223 -7.52 -1.76 7.20
N VAL A 224 -6.83 -2.28 8.22
CA VAL A 224 -6.01 -1.51 9.16
C VAL A 224 -4.65 -2.18 9.31
N PHE A 225 -3.56 -1.43 9.20
CA PHE A 225 -2.22 -2.01 9.29
C PHE A 225 -1.20 -1.09 9.97
N ALA A 226 -0.13 -1.69 10.47
CA ALA A 226 0.94 -0.97 11.15
C ALA A 226 1.67 -0.01 10.22
N GLY A 227 1.85 1.24 10.67
CA GLY A 227 2.59 2.26 9.92
C GLY A 227 1.73 3.06 8.95
N GLN A 228 0.42 2.85 8.88
CA GLN A 228 -0.49 3.68 8.11
C GLN A 228 -0.42 5.14 8.57
N TYR A 229 -0.28 6.07 7.63
CA TYR A 229 -0.12 7.49 7.96
C TYR A 229 -1.46 8.14 8.34
N PHE A 230 -2.53 7.89 7.58
CA PHE A 230 -3.87 8.44 7.82
C PHE A 230 -4.77 7.47 8.56
N ASN A 231 -4.57 7.35 9.88
CA ASN A 231 -5.45 6.56 10.75
C ASN A 231 -6.82 7.24 10.96
N GLU A 232 -6.94 8.51 10.60
CA GLU A 232 -8.16 9.31 10.66
C GLU A 232 -9.14 8.93 9.55
N PHE A 233 -8.64 8.35 8.44
CA PHE A 233 -9.49 7.98 7.32
C PHE A 233 -10.29 6.71 7.61
N ASP A 234 -11.60 6.84 7.64
CA ASP A 234 -12.57 5.75 7.78
C ASP A 234 -13.53 5.78 6.57
N PRO A 235 -13.54 4.76 5.71
CA PRO A 235 -14.44 4.72 4.56
C PRO A 235 -15.92 4.89 4.91
N SER A 236 -16.37 4.38 6.08
CA SER A 236 -17.76 4.51 6.51
C SER A 236 -18.18 5.94 6.84
N LEU A 237 -17.20 6.80 7.16
CA LEU A 237 -17.40 8.21 7.52
C LEU A 237 -17.12 9.15 6.35
N HIS A 238 -16.04 8.86 5.59
CA HIS A 238 -15.49 9.78 4.60
C HIS A 238 -15.98 9.54 3.17
N VAL A 239 -16.49 8.34 2.86
CA VAL A 239 -16.90 8.01 1.49
C VAL A 239 -18.38 8.31 1.28
N ILE A 240 -18.69 9.03 0.20
CA ILE A 240 -20.05 9.40 -0.19
C ILE A 240 -20.38 8.95 -1.62
N GLU A 241 -21.67 8.92 -1.95
CA GLU A 241 -22.09 8.70 -3.32
C GLU A 241 -21.63 9.86 -4.22
N PRO A 242 -21.34 9.59 -5.51
CA PRO A 242 -20.99 10.62 -6.48
C PRO A 242 -22.10 11.67 -6.58
N PHE A 243 -21.70 12.95 -6.70
CA PHE A 243 -22.63 14.06 -6.89
C PHE A 243 -22.00 15.14 -7.77
N SER A 244 -22.82 16.01 -8.32
CA SER A 244 -22.38 17.19 -9.06
C SER A 244 -22.59 18.43 -8.22
N PRO A 245 -21.51 19.17 -7.85
CA PRO A 245 -21.65 20.41 -7.08
C PRO A 245 -22.47 21.44 -7.87
N ASP A 246 -23.39 22.13 -7.22
CA ASP A 246 -24.15 23.24 -7.78
C ASP A 246 -23.41 24.60 -7.63
N GLY A 247 -24.07 25.70 -7.94
CA GLY A 247 -23.49 27.05 -7.89
C GLY A 247 -23.22 27.58 -6.47
N SER A 248 -23.65 26.89 -5.42
CA SER A 248 -23.40 27.27 -4.02
C SER A 248 -22.01 26.89 -3.54
N PHE A 249 -21.32 25.98 -4.25
CA PHE A 249 -19.99 25.51 -3.92
C PHE A 249 -18.90 26.33 -4.60
N VAL A 250 -17.83 26.65 -3.85
CA VAL A 250 -16.56 27.11 -4.43
C VAL A 250 -15.76 25.89 -4.85
N ARG A 251 -15.32 25.84 -6.13
CA ARG A 251 -14.68 24.66 -6.70
C ARG A 251 -13.21 24.90 -6.96
N TYR A 252 -12.40 23.93 -6.59
CA TYR A 252 -10.96 23.91 -6.71
C TYR A 252 -10.53 22.68 -7.53
N CYS A 253 -9.40 22.79 -8.24
CA CYS A 253 -8.67 21.67 -8.77
C CYS A 253 -7.24 21.74 -8.24
N ALA A 254 -6.77 20.73 -7.55
CA ALA A 254 -5.38 20.62 -7.14
C ALA A 254 -4.71 19.49 -7.88
N LEU A 255 -3.49 19.73 -8.40
CA LEU A 255 -2.83 18.74 -9.26
C LEU A 255 -1.38 18.50 -8.84
N ASP A 256 -0.97 17.24 -8.97
CA ASP A 256 0.38 16.76 -8.98
C ASP A 256 0.70 16.25 -10.39
N TYR A 257 1.72 16.83 -11.03
CA TYR A 257 2.06 16.51 -12.41
C TYR A 257 3.53 16.21 -12.56
N GLY A 258 3.82 15.02 -13.05
CA GLY A 258 5.10 14.57 -13.55
C GLY A 258 4.95 13.89 -14.91
N LEU A 259 6.06 13.60 -15.59
CA LEU A 259 6.04 12.86 -16.87
C LEU A 259 5.50 11.44 -16.72
N ASP A 260 5.63 10.87 -15.54
CA ASP A 260 5.15 9.54 -15.18
C ASP A 260 3.65 9.51 -14.83
N MET A 261 3.13 10.59 -14.22
CA MET A 261 1.75 10.64 -13.73
C MET A 261 1.19 12.05 -13.68
N LEU A 262 -0.07 12.20 -14.12
CA LEU A 262 -0.96 13.28 -13.77
C LEU A 262 -1.95 12.78 -12.71
N ALA A 263 -1.99 13.40 -11.54
CA ALA A 263 -3.06 13.27 -10.57
C ALA A 263 -3.69 14.64 -10.32
N ALA A 264 -4.98 14.80 -10.60
CA ALA A 264 -5.71 16.01 -10.28
C ALA A 264 -6.99 15.65 -9.51
N VAL A 265 -7.23 16.32 -8.40
CA VAL A 265 -8.43 16.14 -7.56
C VAL A 265 -9.29 17.39 -7.63
N PHE A 266 -10.59 17.19 -7.81
CA PHE A 266 -11.57 18.27 -7.87
C PHE A 266 -12.32 18.36 -6.55
N VAL A 267 -12.22 19.50 -5.88
CA VAL A 267 -12.75 19.70 -4.53
C VAL A 267 -13.78 20.83 -4.55
N ALA A 268 -14.96 20.55 -4.05
CA ALA A 268 -16.03 21.52 -3.82
C ALA A 268 -16.10 21.86 -2.33
N VAL A 269 -16.18 23.15 -1.99
CA VAL A 269 -16.29 23.60 -0.60
C VAL A 269 -17.60 24.32 -0.43
N ASP A 270 -18.40 23.90 0.57
CA ASP A 270 -19.70 24.50 0.88
C ASP A 270 -19.57 25.79 1.73
N ALA A 271 -20.70 26.44 2.01
CA ALA A 271 -20.77 27.68 2.81
C ALA A 271 -20.32 27.44 4.27
N ASP A 272 -20.41 26.23 4.79
CA ASP A 272 -19.94 25.86 6.14
C ASP A 272 -18.44 25.55 6.16
N GLY A 273 -17.76 25.58 5.01
CA GLY A 273 -16.34 25.31 4.87
C GLY A 273 -16.00 23.81 4.84
N ARG A 274 -16.98 22.92 4.61
CA ARG A 274 -16.74 21.48 4.44
C ARG A 274 -16.29 21.20 3.00
N ALA A 275 -15.31 20.32 2.83
CA ALA A 275 -14.73 19.97 1.55
C ALA A 275 -15.28 18.61 1.05
N PHE A 276 -15.57 18.54 -0.22
CA PHE A 276 -16.07 17.36 -0.91
C PHE A 276 -15.21 17.11 -2.15
N VAL A 277 -14.39 16.06 -2.14
CA VAL A 277 -13.67 15.63 -3.34
C VAL A 277 -14.69 14.91 -4.22
N TYR A 278 -15.10 15.55 -5.32
CA TYR A 278 -16.21 15.07 -6.14
C TYR A 278 -15.78 14.37 -7.43
N ASP A 279 -14.55 14.62 -7.90
CA ASP A 279 -14.01 13.99 -9.11
C ASP A 279 -12.49 13.96 -9.09
N GLU A 280 -11.88 13.14 -9.97
CA GLU A 280 -10.44 13.04 -10.16
C GLU A 280 -10.07 12.84 -11.63
N VAL A 281 -8.84 13.23 -12.00
CA VAL A 281 -8.12 12.77 -13.19
C VAL A 281 -6.87 12.06 -12.72
N TYR A 282 -6.67 10.83 -13.18
CA TYR A 282 -5.50 10.04 -12.82
C TYR A 282 -5.01 9.30 -14.06
N HIS A 283 -3.87 9.73 -14.63
CA HIS A 283 -3.42 9.22 -15.92
C HIS A 283 -1.90 9.28 -16.04
N SER A 284 -1.28 8.20 -16.49
CA SER A 284 0.16 8.12 -16.73
C SER A 284 0.56 8.59 -18.13
N GLY A 285 1.80 9.10 -18.27
CA GLY A 285 2.44 9.33 -19.56
C GLY A 285 1.83 10.44 -20.42
N LEU A 286 1.12 11.41 -19.81
CA LEU A 286 0.55 12.54 -20.56
C LEU A 286 1.57 13.67 -20.70
N ILE A 287 1.70 14.22 -21.90
CA ILE A 287 2.35 15.51 -22.10
C ILE A 287 1.45 16.64 -21.57
N VAL A 288 2.04 17.81 -21.29
CA VAL A 288 1.33 18.91 -20.61
C VAL A 288 0.05 19.36 -21.31
N SER A 289 0.05 19.42 -22.65
CA SER A 289 -1.13 19.80 -23.43
C SER A 289 -2.29 18.81 -23.28
N ASP A 290 -2.00 17.51 -23.28
CA ASP A 290 -3.01 16.47 -23.09
C ASP A 290 -3.52 16.44 -21.65
N ALA A 291 -2.62 16.65 -20.69
CA ALA A 291 -2.95 16.80 -19.27
C ALA A 291 -3.90 17.99 -19.06
N ALA A 292 -3.61 19.15 -19.63
CA ALA A 292 -4.47 20.34 -19.58
C ALA A 292 -5.85 20.08 -20.20
N LYS A 293 -5.89 19.38 -21.33
CA LYS A 293 -7.16 18.98 -21.99
C LYS A 293 -8.00 18.11 -21.04
N LYS A 294 -7.41 17.08 -20.44
CA LYS A 294 -8.10 16.18 -19.50
C LYS A 294 -8.65 16.91 -18.28
N ILE A 295 -7.89 17.86 -17.73
CA ILE A 295 -8.34 18.68 -16.61
C ILE A 295 -9.52 19.54 -17.04
N ARG A 296 -9.47 20.23 -18.20
CA ARG A 296 -10.55 21.09 -18.68
C ARG A 296 -11.86 20.35 -18.93
N GLU A 297 -11.80 19.09 -19.37
CA GLU A 297 -12.99 18.24 -19.59
C GLU A 297 -13.85 18.13 -18.32
N LYS A 298 -13.23 18.24 -17.12
CA LYS A 298 -13.89 18.12 -15.81
C LYS A 298 -13.93 19.43 -15.00
N ALA A 299 -13.35 20.51 -15.52
CA ALA A 299 -13.14 21.76 -14.77
C ALA A 299 -14.34 22.72 -14.77
N ALA A 300 -15.55 22.27 -15.13
CA ALA A 300 -16.73 23.13 -15.14
C ALA A 300 -16.95 23.81 -13.77
N GLY A 301 -16.91 25.14 -13.74
CA GLY A 301 -17.09 25.96 -12.53
C GLY A 301 -15.91 25.94 -11.55
N VAL A 302 -14.77 25.36 -11.89
CA VAL A 302 -13.53 25.47 -11.10
C VAL A 302 -13.01 26.90 -11.20
N THR A 303 -12.76 27.52 -10.05
CA THR A 303 -12.28 28.89 -9.94
C THR A 303 -10.78 28.99 -9.66
N VAL A 304 -10.19 27.97 -9.04
CA VAL A 304 -8.78 27.97 -8.64
C VAL A 304 -8.14 26.63 -9.01
N PHE A 305 -7.04 26.69 -9.77
CA PHE A 305 -6.20 25.52 -10.08
C PHE A 305 -4.90 25.63 -9.27
N ILE A 306 -4.64 24.68 -8.39
CA ILE A 306 -3.55 24.69 -7.41
C ILE A 306 -2.45 23.74 -7.86
N ALA A 307 -1.21 24.20 -7.87
CA ALA A 307 -0.06 23.38 -8.21
C ALA A 307 1.18 23.73 -7.38
N PRO A 308 2.11 22.77 -7.15
CA PRO A 308 3.34 23.01 -6.41
C PRO A 308 4.33 23.83 -7.22
N CYS A 309 5.24 24.53 -6.53
CA CYS A 309 6.14 25.54 -7.11
C CYS A 309 7.15 25.00 -8.11
N ASP A 310 7.46 23.72 -8.11
CA ASP A 310 8.40 23.07 -9.03
C ASP A 310 7.94 23.14 -10.50
N LEU A 311 6.61 23.20 -10.75
CA LEU A 311 6.07 23.36 -12.11
C LEU A 311 6.43 24.71 -12.77
N TRP A 312 6.94 25.70 -12.02
CA TRP A 312 7.47 26.97 -12.54
C TRP A 312 8.97 26.93 -12.87
N SER A 313 9.63 25.80 -12.65
CA SER A 313 11.03 25.62 -13.06
C SER A 313 11.12 25.55 -14.58
N ARG A 314 12.03 26.36 -15.17
CA ARG A 314 12.24 26.40 -16.62
C ARG A 314 12.96 25.14 -17.11
N GLN A 315 12.44 24.55 -18.16
CA GLN A 315 13.08 23.44 -18.84
C GLN A 315 14.27 23.93 -19.67
N LYS A 316 15.34 23.17 -19.69
CA LYS A 316 16.62 23.58 -20.35
C LYS A 316 16.51 23.62 -21.88
N ASP A 317 15.64 22.82 -22.46
CA ASP A 317 15.47 22.64 -23.91
C ASP A 317 14.48 23.65 -24.51
N SER A 318 13.35 23.89 -23.87
CA SER A 318 12.29 24.78 -24.37
C SER A 318 12.34 26.19 -23.79
N GLY A 319 13.06 26.41 -22.69
CA GLY A 319 13.05 27.66 -21.93
C GLY A 319 11.73 27.98 -21.23
N LYS A 320 10.68 27.16 -21.45
CA LYS A 320 9.37 27.31 -20.84
C LYS A 320 9.25 26.48 -19.56
N SER A 321 8.45 26.94 -18.63
CA SER A 321 8.02 26.16 -17.47
C SER A 321 6.81 25.30 -17.82
N ILE A 322 6.58 24.25 -17.06
CA ILE A 322 5.36 23.41 -17.17
C ILE A 322 4.11 24.26 -16.93
N ALA A 323 4.15 25.18 -15.97
CA ALA A 323 3.04 26.09 -15.66
C ALA A 323 2.71 27.03 -16.83
N GLU A 324 3.71 27.54 -17.57
CA GLU A 324 3.49 28.33 -18.79
C GLU A 324 2.79 27.51 -19.86
N ILE A 325 3.17 26.25 -20.07
CA ILE A 325 2.52 25.37 -21.05
C ILE A 325 1.06 25.03 -20.63
N PHE A 326 0.79 24.84 -19.33
CA PHE A 326 -0.60 24.70 -18.85
C PHE A 326 -1.42 25.96 -19.15
N SER A 327 -0.85 27.15 -18.92
CA SER A 327 -1.51 28.45 -19.20
C SER A 327 -1.82 28.61 -20.70
N GLU A 328 -0.89 28.25 -21.58
CA GLU A 328 -1.07 28.28 -23.04
C GLU A 328 -2.21 27.33 -23.49
N ASN A 329 -2.47 26.27 -22.70
CA ASN A 329 -3.55 25.33 -22.91
C ASN A 329 -4.82 25.62 -22.07
N GLY A 330 -4.96 26.83 -21.52
CA GLY A 330 -6.17 27.30 -20.85
C GLY A 330 -6.36 26.82 -19.42
N VAL A 331 -5.29 26.36 -18.74
CA VAL A 331 -5.30 26.01 -17.31
C VAL A 331 -4.35 26.94 -16.58
N TYR A 332 -4.90 27.93 -15.85
CA TYR A 332 -4.14 28.96 -15.14
C TYR A 332 -3.85 28.52 -13.71
N LEU A 333 -2.63 28.09 -13.47
CA LEU A 333 -2.22 27.51 -12.20
C LEU A 333 -1.90 28.56 -11.14
N THR A 334 -2.38 28.36 -9.94
CA THR A 334 -2.02 29.11 -8.72
C THR A 334 -0.86 28.39 -8.05
N LYS A 335 0.27 29.10 -7.94
CA LYS A 335 1.51 28.58 -7.35
C LYS A 335 1.39 28.50 -5.83
N ILE A 336 1.77 27.36 -5.26
CA ILE A 336 1.94 27.20 -3.82
C ILE A 336 3.34 26.70 -3.47
N PHE A 337 3.73 26.92 -2.21
CA PHE A 337 4.98 26.41 -1.63
C PHE A 337 4.63 25.45 -0.49
N PRO A 338 4.21 24.22 -0.81
CA PRO A 338 3.72 23.29 0.19
C PRO A 338 4.89 22.68 0.96
N GLU A 339 5.04 23.03 2.23
CA GLU A 339 5.88 22.26 3.13
C GLU A 339 5.26 20.88 3.31
N ARG A 340 6.05 19.84 3.07
CA ARG A 340 5.55 18.48 2.95
C ARG A 340 4.91 17.98 4.25
N VAL A 341 5.63 18.06 5.37
CA VAL A 341 5.13 17.61 6.69
C VAL A 341 3.93 18.42 7.13
N GLN A 342 4.01 19.75 7.00
CA GLN A 342 2.89 20.65 7.38
C GLN A 342 1.65 20.39 6.52
N GLY A 343 1.83 20.13 5.23
CA GLY A 343 0.72 19.82 4.33
C GLY A 343 0.01 18.51 4.70
N TRP A 344 0.77 17.50 5.11
CA TRP A 344 0.20 16.25 5.61
C TRP A 344 -0.57 16.45 6.93
N LEU A 345 -0.05 17.25 7.84
CA LEU A 345 -0.75 17.59 9.08
C LEU A 345 -2.06 18.36 8.80
N CYS A 346 -2.05 19.30 7.86
CA CYS A 346 -3.28 19.97 7.41
C CYS A 346 -4.31 18.97 6.88
N LEU A 347 -3.87 17.98 6.07
CA LEU A 347 -4.78 16.96 5.55
C LEU A 347 -5.34 16.05 6.65
N LYS A 348 -4.54 15.73 7.69
CA LYS A 348 -5.04 15.00 8.88
C LYS A 348 -6.16 15.78 9.59
N GLU A 349 -6.01 17.10 9.75
CA GLU A 349 -7.06 17.95 10.37
C GLU A 349 -8.36 17.96 9.52
N TRP A 350 -8.27 17.92 8.19
CA TRP A 350 -9.42 17.78 7.31
C TRP A 350 -10.13 16.43 7.46
N LEU A 351 -9.37 15.37 7.66
CA LEU A 351 -9.88 13.99 7.79
C LEU A 351 -10.29 13.62 9.22
N LYS A 352 -9.98 14.47 10.20
CA LYS A 352 -10.24 14.18 11.61
C LYS A 352 -11.74 13.97 11.88
N PRO A 353 -12.15 12.84 12.49
CA PRO A 353 -13.52 12.65 12.94
C PRO A 353 -13.95 13.69 13.97
N ILE A 354 -15.13 14.26 13.81
CA ILE A 354 -15.70 15.28 14.68
C ILE A 354 -16.97 14.71 15.31
N LYS A 355 -17.14 14.91 16.61
CA LYS A 355 -18.40 14.56 17.29
C LYS A 355 -19.43 15.67 17.06
N ASN A 356 -20.54 15.33 16.42
CA ASN A 356 -21.70 16.20 16.27
C ASN A 356 -22.88 15.55 17.00
N GLY A 357 -23.03 15.86 18.29
CA GLY A 357 -23.92 15.15 19.20
C GLY A 357 -23.49 13.71 19.39
N GLU A 358 -24.41 12.75 19.15
CA GLU A 358 -24.12 11.32 19.21
C GLU A 358 -23.53 10.76 17.90
N LYS A 359 -23.52 11.52 16.82
CA LYS A 359 -23.01 11.09 15.51
C LYS A 359 -21.58 11.57 15.30
N LEU A 360 -20.78 10.70 14.65
CA LEU A 360 -19.49 11.10 14.07
C LEU A 360 -19.73 11.73 12.70
N ASP A 361 -19.04 12.83 12.42
CA ASP A 361 -19.00 13.50 11.12
C ASP A 361 -17.54 13.85 10.80
N CYS A 362 -17.26 14.37 9.61
CA CYS A 362 -15.95 14.82 9.19
C CYS A 362 -16.08 16.06 8.30
N ARG A 363 -14.99 16.81 8.16
CA ARG A 363 -14.97 18.05 7.37
C ARG A 363 -14.64 17.81 5.91
N MET A 364 -14.04 16.67 5.58
CA MET A 364 -13.73 16.27 4.21
C MET A 364 -14.40 14.95 3.88
N LYS A 365 -15.10 14.92 2.75
CA LYS A 365 -15.70 13.71 2.19
C LYS A 365 -15.18 13.46 0.78
N ILE A 366 -15.14 12.21 0.35
CA ILE A 366 -14.60 11.79 -0.92
C ILE A 366 -15.66 10.94 -1.65
N ALA A 367 -15.99 11.32 -2.85
CA ALA A 367 -16.96 10.60 -3.66
C ALA A 367 -16.39 9.27 -4.17
N LYS A 368 -17.23 8.24 -4.28
CA LYS A 368 -16.85 6.87 -4.70
C LYS A 368 -16.18 6.80 -6.07
N ASN A 369 -16.46 7.74 -6.96
CA ASN A 369 -15.82 7.83 -8.28
C ASN A 369 -14.36 8.31 -8.23
N CYS A 370 -13.87 8.84 -7.09
CA CYS A 370 -12.45 9.15 -6.87
C CYS A 370 -11.68 7.86 -6.51
N VAL A 371 -11.69 6.88 -7.41
CA VAL A 371 -11.22 5.51 -7.18
C VAL A 371 -9.75 5.47 -6.83
N ASN A 372 -8.91 6.27 -7.51
CA ASN A 372 -7.47 6.27 -7.28
C ASN A 372 -7.11 6.93 -5.94
N LEU A 373 -7.75 8.04 -5.59
CA LEU A 373 -7.55 8.67 -4.29
C LEU A 373 -7.99 7.72 -3.15
N LEU A 374 -9.17 7.13 -3.24
CA LEU A 374 -9.68 6.18 -2.24
C LEU A 374 -8.80 4.94 -2.10
N ARG A 375 -8.20 4.48 -3.19
CA ARG A 375 -7.26 3.36 -3.18
C ARG A 375 -5.92 3.72 -2.56
N THR A 376 -5.38 4.91 -2.83
CA THR A 376 -3.99 5.27 -2.48
C THR A 376 -3.87 5.93 -1.11
N LEU A 377 -4.81 6.77 -0.71
CA LEU A 377 -4.77 7.49 0.56
C LEU A 377 -4.59 6.58 1.79
N PRO A 378 -5.33 5.47 1.97
CA PRO A 378 -5.15 4.59 3.10
C PRO A 378 -3.86 3.76 3.05
N LEU A 379 -3.17 3.69 1.90
CA LEU A 379 -1.94 2.93 1.75
C LEU A 379 -0.67 3.70 2.13
N LEU A 380 -0.78 4.99 2.38
CA LEU A 380 0.36 5.83 2.75
C LEU A 380 0.93 5.41 4.10
N LEU A 381 2.25 5.28 4.15
CA LEU A 381 3.00 4.88 5.34
C LEU A 381 3.77 6.08 5.90
N HIS A 382 4.04 6.04 7.21
CA HIS A 382 5.02 6.95 7.81
C HIS A 382 6.40 6.74 7.18
N ASP A 383 7.12 7.83 6.93
CA ASP A 383 8.52 7.76 6.52
C ASP A 383 9.38 7.17 7.63
N GLY A 384 10.30 6.28 7.28
CA GLY A 384 11.14 5.59 8.26
C GLY A 384 12.21 6.48 8.92
N LYS A 385 12.50 7.65 8.35
CA LYS A 385 13.53 8.60 8.84
C LYS A 385 12.90 9.85 9.45
N ILE A 386 11.78 10.31 8.88
CA ILE A 386 11.04 11.51 9.29
C ILE A 386 9.63 11.09 9.72
N PRO A 387 9.39 10.79 11.00
CA PRO A 387 8.11 10.24 11.47
C PRO A 387 6.87 11.10 11.17
N GLY A 388 7.06 12.41 10.98
CA GLY A 388 6.00 13.35 10.60
C GLY A 388 5.68 13.38 9.11
N ASP A 389 6.47 12.70 8.28
CA ASP A 389 6.30 12.68 6.82
C ASP A 389 5.71 11.34 6.35
N VAL A 390 5.28 11.32 5.11
CA VAL A 390 4.83 10.15 4.36
C VAL A 390 6.00 9.56 3.58
N ALA A 391 6.13 8.25 3.59
CA ALA A 391 7.10 7.55 2.78
C ALA A 391 6.92 7.85 1.29
N THR A 392 8.03 8.15 0.59
CA THR A 392 8.01 8.48 -0.84
C THR A 392 7.92 7.27 -1.75
N LYS A 393 7.95 6.07 -1.18
CA LYS A 393 7.85 4.80 -1.92
C LYS A 393 6.78 3.90 -1.30
N PRO A 394 6.00 3.17 -2.12
CA PRO A 394 6.00 3.17 -3.60
C PRO A 394 5.49 4.50 -4.16
N HIS A 395 6.15 5.02 -5.22
CA HIS A 395 5.83 6.35 -5.76
C HIS A 395 4.42 6.42 -6.37
N GLU A 396 3.96 5.33 -6.96
CA GLU A 396 2.65 5.24 -7.62
C GLU A 396 1.43 5.44 -6.68
N ILE A 397 1.63 5.39 -5.37
CA ILE A 397 0.53 5.64 -4.42
C ILE A 397 0.53 7.06 -3.84
N THR A 398 1.53 7.90 -4.15
CA THR A 398 1.65 9.23 -3.55
C THR A 398 0.97 10.33 -4.35
N HIS A 399 0.83 10.21 -5.65
CA HIS A 399 0.39 11.27 -6.55
C HIS A 399 -1.01 11.85 -6.22
N ALA A 400 -2.05 11.02 -6.10
CA ALA A 400 -3.39 11.53 -5.79
C ALA A 400 -3.50 12.11 -4.37
N PRO A 401 -2.90 11.49 -3.33
CA PRO A 401 -2.79 12.12 -2.01
C PRO A 401 -1.95 13.40 -2.00
N ASP A 402 -0.85 13.50 -2.78
CA ASP A 402 -0.07 14.73 -2.90
C ASP A 402 -0.91 15.88 -3.51
N ALA A 403 -1.68 15.59 -4.57
CA ALA A 403 -2.62 16.55 -5.12
C ALA A 403 -3.63 17.04 -4.06
N LEU A 404 -4.21 16.13 -3.26
CA LEU A 404 -5.11 16.49 -2.16
C LEU A 404 -4.40 17.27 -1.05
N ARG A 405 -3.15 16.94 -0.75
CA ARG A 405 -2.30 17.69 0.19
C ARG A 405 -2.07 19.13 -0.28
N TYR A 406 -1.91 19.36 -1.58
CA TYR A 406 -1.77 20.72 -2.13
C TYR A 406 -3.04 21.55 -1.91
N PHE A 407 -4.22 20.95 -2.09
CA PHE A 407 -5.48 21.61 -1.72
C PHE A 407 -5.51 21.91 -0.22
N ALA A 408 -5.18 20.95 0.64
CA ALA A 408 -5.19 21.14 2.09
C ALA A 408 -4.20 22.21 2.55
N SER A 409 -3.05 22.33 1.89
CA SER A 409 -2.04 23.36 2.15
C SER A 409 -2.50 24.75 1.70
N TYR A 410 -3.16 24.85 0.54
CA TYR A 410 -3.71 26.10 0.02
C TYR A 410 -4.86 26.62 0.88
N ARG A 411 -5.74 25.75 1.30
CA ARG A 411 -6.88 26.03 2.17
C ARG A 411 -6.65 25.41 3.54
N ALA A 412 -5.65 25.94 4.26
CA ALA A 412 -5.40 25.54 5.64
C ALA A 412 -6.65 25.83 6.49
N PHE A 413 -6.92 24.93 7.40
CA PHE A 413 -8.10 24.98 8.25
C PHE A 413 -7.99 26.20 9.17
N ALA A 414 -8.89 27.18 9.05
CA ALA A 414 -9.03 28.24 10.04
C ALA A 414 -9.62 27.63 11.33
N PRO A 415 -8.99 27.83 12.51
CA PRO A 415 -9.59 27.41 13.77
C PRO A 415 -10.97 28.04 13.93
N GLU A 416 -11.93 27.28 14.46
CA GLU A 416 -13.25 27.81 14.78
C GLU A 416 -13.10 29.02 15.71
N VAL A 417 -13.34 30.21 15.17
CA VAL A 417 -13.59 31.37 16.00
C VAL A 417 -14.95 31.09 16.65
N LYS A 418 -14.95 30.65 17.91
CA LYS A 418 -16.19 30.62 18.71
C LYS A 418 -16.81 31.99 18.58
N LYS A 419 -17.94 32.09 17.89
CA LYS A 419 -18.77 33.31 17.93
C LYS A 419 -19.02 33.56 19.41
N GLN A 420 -18.34 34.55 19.98
CA GLN A 420 -18.70 35.05 21.31
C GLN A 420 -20.13 35.51 21.16
N GLU A 421 -21.07 34.79 21.81
CA GLU A 421 -22.40 35.32 22.00
C GLU A 421 -22.25 36.72 22.63
N LYS A 422 -22.55 37.75 21.87
CA LYS A 422 -22.64 39.10 22.41
C LYS A 422 -23.72 39.05 23.48
N LYS A 423 -23.29 38.94 24.76
CA LYS A 423 -24.21 39.17 25.88
C LYS A 423 -24.87 40.50 25.64
N PRO A 424 -26.20 40.58 25.68
CA PRO A 424 -26.91 41.85 25.50
C PRO A 424 -26.36 42.86 26.52
N GLN A 425 -25.77 43.97 26.02
CA GLN A 425 -25.32 45.04 26.87
C GLN A 425 -26.55 45.56 27.64
N LYS A 426 -26.58 45.34 28.96
CA LYS A 426 -27.55 46.02 29.80
C LYS A 426 -27.31 47.51 29.67
N LEU A 427 -28.25 48.24 29.08
CA LEU A 427 -28.25 49.69 29.07
C LEU A 427 -28.17 50.23 30.51
N PRO A 428 -27.31 51.23 30.76
CA PRO A 428 -27.20 51.82 32.10
C PRO A 428 -28.54 52.37 32.55
N SER A 429 -28.91 52.07 33.78
CA SER A 429 -30.17 52.44 34.43
C SER A 429 -30.42 53.94 34.66
N ARG A 430 -29.74 54.86 33.95
CA ARG A 430 -29.83 56.30 34.12
C ARG A 430 -30.77 56.99 33.14
N LEU A 431 -31.55 56.29 32.35
CA LEU A 431 -32.56 56.89 31.45
C LEU A 431 -33.99 56.44 31.76
N ARG A 432 -34.30 56.24 33.03
CA ARG A 432 -35.70 56.17 33.52
C ARG A 432 -35.92 57.25 34.49
N ARG A 433 -36.03 58.50 34.01
CA ARG A 433 -36.70 59.63 34.65
C ARG A 433 -36.67 60.83 33.65
N ALA A 434 -37.71 60.90 32.86
CA ALA A 434 -38.38 62.13 32.42
C ALA A 434 -39.66 61.67 31.72
#